data_8a06bc46028c48bb63f2af01816652cc
#
_entry.id   8a06bc46028c48bb63f2af01816652cc
#
_cell.length_a   1.000
_cell.length_b   1.000
_cell.length_c   1.000
_cell.angle_alpha   90.00
_cell.angle_beta   90.00
_cell.angle_gamma   90.00
#
_symmetry.space_group_name_H-M   'P 1'
#
loop_
_entity.id
_entity.type
_entity.pdbx_description
1 polymer ?
#
loop_
_entity_poly.entity_id
_entity_poly.type
_entity_poly.pdbx_seq_one_letter_code
_entity_poly.pdbx_strand_id
1 'polypeptide(L)'
;MDERKNVLNRKSKQKEPVCENLSFAAKEAFKRLRTNVDMSLQHENNKSDCRIIGVTSAQLGDGKSIVALNLAYSSAELGRRVLLIDADMRRPSIDKKLGLALSPGLSNLLRDTNSVSAAIQKYRAGRGKTELDIIPGGSIPQNPAELLSSKRMTRLLEVLASAYDVLVLDLPPVGIVIDAVPAAQQADGMIIVVRENACPRAALKASVEQLKYAGINILGFVVNGALEGSGKKYIYGKYY
;
A
#
# COMPACT_ATOMS: atom_id res chain seq x y z
N MET A 1 -42.00 3.42 -27.43
CA MET A 1 -40.99 2.36 -27.50
C MET A 1 -39.61 2.91 -27.18
N ASP A 2 -39.37 3.46 -25.95
CA ASP A 2 -38.03 3.96 -25.57
C ASP A 2 -37.84 4.19 -24.06
N GLU A 3 -38.57 3.47 -23.20
CA GLU A 3 -38.39 3.58 -21.73
C GLU A 3 -37.58 2.43 -21.11
N ARG A 4 -37.13 1.46 -21.90
CA ARG A 4 -36.39 0.27 -21.39
C ARG A 4 -34.87 0.38 -21.48
N LYS A 5 -34.28 1.45 -22.00
CA LYS A 5 -32.84 1.64 -22.16
C LYS A 5 -32.17 2.43 -21.03
N ASN A 6 -32.91 2.98 -20.08
CA ASN A 6 -32.34 3.86 -19.05
C ASN A 6 -32.16 3.24 -17.67
N VAL A 7 -32.35 1.91 -17.52
CA VAL A 7 -32.25 1.21 -16.23
C VAL A 7 -30.88 0.52 -16.02
N LEU A 8 -30.05 0.42 -17.06
CA LEU A 8 -28.81 -0.37 -17.01
C LEU A 8 -27.51 0.40 -16.66
N ASN A 9 -27.60 1.69 -16.31
CA ASN A 9 -26.38 2.49 -16.08
C ASN A 9 -26.27 3.14 -14.69
N ARG A 10 -27.00 2.62 -13.71
CA ARG A 10 -26.75 2.91 -12.28
C ARG A 10 -26.06 1.71 -11.63
N LYS A 11 -24.88 1.31 -12.11
CA LYS A 11 -23.89 0.72 -11.22
C LYS A 11 -23.54 1.82 -10.23
N SER A 12 -24.19 1.82 -9.07
CA SER A 12 -23.74 2.57 -7.90
C SER A 12 -22.23 2.35 -7.83
N LYS A 13 -21.43 3.42 -7.93
CA LYS A 13 -20.01 3.36 -7.63
C LYS A 13 -19.91 2.85 -6.19
N GLN A 14 -19.81 1.54 -6.01
CA GLN A 14 -19.48 0.99 -4.70
C GLN A 14 -18.17 1.67 -4.31
N LYS A 15 -18.24 2.47 -3.24
CA LYS A 15 -17.04 3.07 -2.67
C LYS A 15 -16.08 1.92 -2.39
N GLU A 16 -14.84 2.05 -2.87
CA GLU A 16 -13.81 1.05 -2.58
C GLU A 16 -13.74 0.81 -1.06
N PRO A 17 -13.52 -0.43 -0.61
CA PRO A 17 -13.47 -0.77 0.80
C PRO A 17 -12.15 -0.26 1.40
N VAL A 18 -12.14 0.99 1.84
CA VAL A 18 -10.98 1.63 2.44
C VAL A 18 -11.32 2.17 3.83
N CYS A 19 -10.37 2.04 4.75
CA CYS A 19 -10.42 2.62 6.08
C CYS A 19 -11.72 2.26 6.83
N GLU A 20 -12.48 3.24 7.29
CA GLU A 20 -13.71 3.02 8.08
C GLU A 20 -14.84 2.29 7.32
N ASN A 21 -14.82 2.30 5.98
CA ASN A 21 -15.83 1.65 5.15
C ASN A 21 -15.66 0.13 5.01
N LEU A 22 -14.63 -0.44 5.66
CA LEU A 22 -14.42 -1.88 5.69
C LEU A 22 -15.49 -2.59 6.51
N SER A 23 -15.83 -3.83 6.09
CA SER A 23 -16.60 -4.74 6.95
C SER A 23 -15.82 -5.07 8.23
N PHE A 24 -16.52 -5.53 9.27
CA PHE A 24 -15.89 -5.95 10.51
C PHE A 24 -14.80 -7.02 10.27
N ALA A 25 -15.11 -8.03 9.46
CA ALA A 25 -14.17 -9.10 9.13
C ALA A 25 -12.90 -8.56 8.43
N ALA A 26 -13.05 -7.61 7.51
CA ALA A 26 -11.91 -6.99 6.85
C ALA A 26 -11.07 -6.13 7.80
N LYS A 27 -11.71 -5.38 8.72
CA LYS A 27 -10.98 -4.63 9.77
C LYS A 27 -10.15 -5.56 10.65
N GLU A 28 -10.72 -6.67 11.09
CA GLU A 28 -10.00 -7.67 11.88
C GLU A 28 -8.85 -8.35 11.09
N ALA A 29 -9.04 -8.57 9.78
CA ALA A 29 -7.98 -9.09 8.91
C ALA A 29 -6.80 -8.10 8.82
N PHE A 30 -7.04 -6.79 8.69
CA PHE A 30 -5.99 -5.79 8.68
C PHE A 30 -5.30 -5.60 10.04
N LYS A 31 -6.03 -5.68 11.15
CA LYS A 31 -5.42 -5.71 12.49
C LYS A 31 -4.48 -6.90 12.66
N ARG A 32 -4.90 -8.09 12.19
CA ARG A 32 -4.06 -9.29 12.20
C ARG A 32 -2.84 -9.12 11.30
N LEU A 33 -3.01 -8.61 10.08
CA LEU A 33 -1.91 -8.35 9.16
C LEU A 33 -0.88 -7.41 9.81
N ARG A 34 -1.31 -6.29 10.38
CA ARG A 34 -0.44 -5.36 11.12
C ARG A 34 0.33 -6.07 12.23
N THR A 35 -0.38 -6.83 13.09
CA THR A 35 0.27 -7.56 14.19
C THR A 35 1.33 -8.54 13.68
N ASN A 36 1.04 -9.27 12.60
CA ASN A 36 2.00 -10.21 12.01
C ASN A 36 3.23 -9.47 11.46
N VAL A 37 3.04 -8.33 10.81
CA VAL A 37 4.14 -7.49 10.32
C VAL A 37 4.99 -6.96 11.47
N ASP A 38 4.34 -6.44 12.51
CA ASP A 38 5.03 -5.96 13.72
C ASP A 38 5.90 -7.07 14.35
N MET A 39 5.34 -8.27 14.48
CA MET A 39 6.07 -9.43 15.04
C MET A 39 7.24 -9.87 14.15
N SER A 40 7.04 -9.92 12.83
CA SER A 40 8.09 -10.32 11.88
C SER A 40 9.28 -9.37 11.89
N LEU A 41 9.05 -8.07 12.10
CA LEU A 41 10.09 -7.05 12.11
C LEU A 41 10.72 -6.81 13.51
N GLN A 42 10.16 -7.38 14.59
CA GLN A 42 10.72 -7.25 15.93
C GLN A 42 12.04 -8.02 16.12
N HIS A 43 12.26 -9.07 15.35
CA HIS A 43 13.44 -9.93 15.45
C HIS A 43 14.65 -9.41 14.68
N GLU A 44 14.49 -8.38 13.88
CA GLU A 44 15.60 -7.76 13.17
C GLU A 44 16.17 -6.63 14.03
N ASN A 45 17.49 -6.64 14.25
CA ASN A 45 18.24 -5.57 14.94
C ASN A 45 18.25 -4.30 14.08
N ASN A 46 17.07 -3.70 13.89
CA ASN A 46 16.92 -2.50 13.08
C ASN A 46 17.55 -1.29 13.76
N LYS A 47 18.38 -0.58 13.02
CA LYS A 47 19.11 0.62 13.46
C LYS A 47 18.21 1.84 13.67
N SER A 48 16.95 1.78 13.26
CA SER A 48 15.99 2.89 13.40
C SER A 48 14.71 2.45 14.11
N ASP A 49 14.10 3.36 14.86
CA ASP A 49 12.79 3.16 15.51
C ASP A 49 11.64 3.14 14.49
N CYS A 50 11.85 3.64 13.27
CA CYS A 50 10.90 3.64 12.18
C CYS A 50 10.95 2.35 11.37
N ARG A 51 9.80 1.83 10.99
CA ARG A 51 9.66 0.65 10.13
C ARG A 51 9.20 1.04 8.74
N ILE A 52 9.94 0.62 7.73
CA ILE A 52 9.61 0.86 6.31
C ILE A 52 9.06 -0.43 5.71
N ILE A 53 7.79 -0.45 5.40
CA ILE A 53 7.06 -1.63 4.89
C ILE A 53 6.70 -1.40 3.43
N GLY A 54 7.21 -2.23 2.53
CA GLY A 54 6.81 -2.20 1.13
C GLY A 54 5.63 -3.13 0.84
N VAL A 55 4.71 -2.69 0.00
CA VAL A 55 3.58 -3.50 -0.50
C VAL A 55 3.63 -3.52 -2.02
N THR A 56 3.71 -4.71 -2.59
CA THR A 56 3.72 -4.92 -4.04
C THR A 56 2.78 -6.07 -4.43
N SER A 57 2.73 -6.40 -5.71
CA SER A 57 1.97 -7.54 -6.23
C SER A 57 2.68 -8.18 -7.42
N ALA A 58 2.24 -9.37 -7.81
CA ALA A 58 2.74 -10.00 -9.04
C ALA A 58 2.09 -9.40 -10.28
N GLN A 59 0.84 -8.91 -10.20
CA GLN A 59 0.09 -8.39 -11.33
C GLN A 59 -0.63 -7.07 -11.02
N LEU A 60 -1.04 -6.39 -12.08
CA LEU A 60 -1.95 -5.24 -11.98
C LEU A 60 -3.32 -5.70 -11.49
N GLY A 61 -3.94 -4.90 -10.61
CA GLY A 61 -5.28 -5.18 -10.14
C GLY A 61 -5.37 -6.19 -8.99
N ASP A 62 -4.26 -6.70 -8.45
CA ASP A 62 -4.25 -7.59 -7.29
C ASP A 62 -4.72 -6.88 -6.00
N GLY A 63 -4.76 -5.54 -5.99
CA GLY A 63 -5.26 -4.75 -4.86
C GLY A 63 -4.18 -4.26 -3.90
N LYS A 64 -2.92 -4.21 -4.34
CA LYS A 64 -1.78 -3.73 -3.53
C LYS A 64 -2.04 -2.40 -2.82
N SER A 65 -2.55 -1.40 -3.57
CA SER A 65 -2.81 -0.05 -3.03
C SER A 65 -3.92 -0.05 -1.96
N ILE A 66 -4.94 -0.92 -2.09
CA ILE A 66 -5.97 -1.11 -1.06
C ILE A 66 -5.34 -1.73 0.19
N VAL A 67 -4.47 -2.71 0.02
CA VAL A 67 -3.78 -3.36 1.15
C VAL A 67 -2.83 -2.38 1.82
N ALA A 68 -2.01 -1.63 1.06
CA ALA A 68 -1.10 -0.62 1.60
C ALA A 68 -1.85 0.44 2.41
N LEU A 69 -2.93 0.99 1.84
CA LEU A 69 -3.74 2.01 2.49
C LEU A 69 -4.37 1.51 3.80
N ASN A 70 -5.00 0.33 3.77
CA ASN A 70 -5.66 -0.19 4.96
C ASN A 70 -4.68 -0.67 6.03
N LEU A 71 -3.49 -1.16 5.66
CA LEU A 71 -2.41 -1.46 6.60
C LEU A 71 -1.91 -0.19 7.29
N ALA A 72 -1.65 0.88 6.51
CA ALA A 72 -1.23 2.18 7.03
C ALA A 72 -2.30 2.76 7.99
N TYR A 73 -3.56 2.75 7.57
CA TYR A 73 -4.67 3.22 8.39
C TYR A 73 -4.81 2.42 9.68
N SER A 74 -4.76 1.07 9.61
CA SER A 74 -4.81 0.21 10.79
C SER A 74 -3.64 0.43 11.75
N SER A 75 -2.47 0.85 11.24
CA SER A 75 -1.31 1.21 12.07
C SER A 75 -1.52 2.56 12.76
N ALA A 76 -2.12 3.54 12.05
CA ALA A 76 -2.47 4.85 12.60
C ALA A 76 -3.57 4.78 13.69
N GLU A 77 -4.48 3.80 13.62
CA GLU A 77 -5.48 3.55 14.67
C GLU A 77 -4.87 3.26 16.05
N LEU A 78 -3.60 2.86 16.12
CA LEU A 78 -2.85 2.68 17.38
C LEU A 78 -2.22 3.97 17.91
N GLY A 79 -2.48 5.12 17.28
CA GLY A 79 -1.85 6.39 17.65
C GLY A 79 -0.40 6.53 17.14
N ARG A 80 0.07 5.65 16.25
CA ARG A 80 1.39 5.76 15.60
C ARG A 80 1.39 6.89 14.58
N ARG A 81 2.55 7.54 14.41
CA ARG A 81 2.80 8.46 13.30
C ARG A 81 3.08 7.63 12.05
N VAL A 82 2.13 7.60 11.13
CA VAL A 82 2.19 6.75 9.94
C VAL A 82 2.14 7.61 8.69
N LEU A 83 3.02 7.32 7.73
CA LEU A 83 3.01 7.92 6.40
C LEU A 83 2.83 6.84 5.35
N LEU A 84 1.83 7.00 4.49
CA LEU A 84 1.65 6.20 3.28
C LEU A 84 2.24 6.96 2.08
N ILE A 85 3.10 6.30 1.32
CA ILE A 85 3.74 6.87 0.12
C ILE A 85 3.28 6.07 -1.10
N ASP A 86 2.59 6.73 -2.04
CA ASP A 86 2.26 6.14 -3.34
C ASP A 86 3.50 6.18 -4.24
N ALA A 87 4.25 5.10 -4.26
CA ALA A 87 5.45 4.93 -5.07
C ALA A 87 5.17 4.25 -6.43
N ASP A 88 3.92 3.91 -6.75
CA ASP A 88 3.51 3.52 -8.10
C ASP A 88 3.29 4.76 -8.98
N MET A 89 4.37 5.47 -9.25
CA MET A 89 4.34 6.70 -10.07
C MET A 89 3.87 6.46 -11.51
N ARG A 90 3.83 5.20 -11.98
CA ARG A 90 3.27 4.86 -13.30
C ARG A 90 1.74 4.88 -13.31
N ARG A 91 1.13 4.43 -12.22
CA ARG A 91 -0.32 4.34 -12.05
C ARG A 91 -0.74 4.74 -10.64
N PRO A 92 -0.48 5.99 -10.25
CA PRO A 92 -0.86 6.47 -8.92
C PRO A 92 -2.37 6.33 -8.73
N SER A 93 -2.77 5.92 -7.54
CA SER A 93 -4.17 5.59 -7.28
C SER A 93 -4.66 5.98 -5.88
N ILE A 94 -3.77 6.24 -4.96
CA ILE A 94 -4.12 6.59 -3.57
C ILE A 94 -4.87 7.94 -3.53
N ASP A 95 -4.45 8.91 -4.34
CA ASP A 95 -5.11 10.20 -4.50
C ASP A 95 -6.59 10.04 -4.85
N LYS A 96 -6.89 9.23 -5.86
CA LYS A 96 -8.27 8.99 -6.33
C LYS A 96 -9.12 8.24 -5.32
N LYS A 97 -8.52 7.26 -4.61
CA LYS A 97 -9.22 6.47 -3.60
C LYS A 97 -9.65 7.31 -2.40
N LEU A 98 -8.87 8.33 -2.07
CA LEU A 98 -9.09 9.18 -0.90
C LEU A 98 -9.64 10.57 -1.25
N GLY A 99 -9.72 10.92 -2.52
CA GLY A 99 -10.15 12.26 -2.96
C GLY A 99 -9.12 13.36 -2.64
N LEU A 100 -7.83 13.00 -2.70
CA LEU A 100 -6.72 13.91 -2.46
C LEU A 100 -6.20 14.51 -3.77
N ALA A 101 -5.38 15.56 -3.68
CA ALA A 101 -4.68 16.11 -4.83
C ALA A 101 -3.54 15.15 -5.25
N LEU A 102 -3.40 14.89 -6.55
CA LEU A 102 -2.31 14.07 -7.08
C LEU A 102 -0.94 14.73 -6.88
N SER A 103 -0.86 16.05 -6.97
CA SER A 103 0.37 16.83 -6.94
C SER A 103 0.23 18.05 -6.00
N PRO A 104 1.31 18.47 -5.31
CA PRO A 104 2.64 17.86 -5.32
C PRO A 104 2.66 16.48 -4.63
N GLY A 105 3.52 15.59 -5.12
CA GLY A 105 3.66 14.22 -4.61
C GLY A 105 5.09 13.70 -4.75
N LEU A 106 5.28 12.39 -4.63
CA LEU A 106 6.58 11.73 -4.60
C LEU A 106 7.45 12.11 -5.81
N SER A 107 6.90 12.03 -7.03
CA SER A 107 7.65 12.36 -8.24
C SER A 107 8.15 13.80 -8.25
N ASN A 108 7.35 14.73 -7.71
CA ASN A 108 7.74 16.14 -7.60
C ASN A 108 8.87 16.34 -6.57
N LEU A 109 8.82 15.62 -5.43
CA LEU A 109 9.88 15.64 -4.42
C LEU A 109 11.20 15.09 -4.95
N LEU A 110 11.12 14.05 -5.81
CA LEU A 110 12.32 13.41 -6.34
C LEU A 110 12.94 14.18 -7.52
N ARG A 111 12.17 15.00 -8.23
CA ARG A 111 12.66 15.82 -9.36
C ARG A 111 13.05 17.23 -8.94
N ASP A 112 12.21 17.86 -8.14
CA ASP A 112 12.29 19.27 -7.81
C ASP A 112 12.75 19.48 -6.37
N THR A 113 13.06 20.75 -6.02
CA THR A 113 13.42 21.15 -4.66
C THR A 113 12.21 21.49 -3.79
N ASN A 114 11.05 20.89 -4.08
CA ASN A 114 9.84 21.13 -3.30
C ASN A 114 10.04 20.70 -1.84
N SER A 115 9.43 21.45 -0.93
CA SER A 115 9.40 21.09 0.48
C SER A 115 8.63 19.79 0.69
N VAL A 116 9.18 18.89 1.48
CA VAL A 116 8.50 17.62 1.86
C VAL A 116 7.14 17.90 2.48
N SER A 117 7.03 18.93 3.32
CA SER A 117 5.77 19.31 3.97
C SER A 117 4.68 19.73 2.98
N ALA A 118 5.04 20.26 1.81
CA ALA A 118 4.08 20.65 0.78
C ALA A 118 3.44 19.44 0.06
N ALA A 119 4.12 18.28 0.05
CA ALA A 119 3.62 17.06 -0.57
C ALA A 119 2.86 16.15 0.40
N ILE A 120 2.98 16.39 1.70
CA ILE A 120 2.25 15.62 2.71
C ILE A 120 0.80 16.13 2.80
N GLN A 121 -0.14 15.25 2.55
CA GLN A 121 -1.57 15.51 2.69
C GLN A 121 -2.14 14.67 3.84
N LYS A 122 -3.03 15.27 4.63
CA LYS A 122 -3.66 14.61 5.76
C LYS A 122 -4.99 14.02 5.37
N TYR A 123 -5.17 12.75 5.64
CA TYR A 123 -6.45 12.07 5.47
C TYR A 123 -7.05 11.74 6.83
N ARG A 124 -8.31 12.13 7.01
CA ARG A 124 -9.13 11.77 8.18
C ARG A 124 -10.36 11.02 7.70
N ALA A 125 -10.50 9.78 8.13
CA ALA A 125 -11.66 8.97 7.78
C ALA A 125 -12.86 9.35 8.68
N GLY A 126 -13.97 9.72 8.05
CA GLY A 126 -15.25 9.94 8.71
C GLY A 126 -15.20 10.90 9.90
N ARG A 127 -15.84 10.48 11.02
CA ARG A 127 -15.83 11.21 12.31
C ARG A 127 -14.73 10.72 13.24
N GLY A 128 -13.86 9.80 12.77
CA GLY A 128 -12.79 9.20 13.56
C GLY A 128 -11.70 10.19 13.95
N LYS A 129 -10.96 9.83 15.01
CA LYS A 129 -9.78 10.59 15.46
C LYS A 129 -8.52 10.19 14.70
N THR A 130 -8.57 9.13 13.89
CA THR A 130 -7.42 8.60 13.18
C THR A 130 -7.05 9.51 12.02
N GLU A 131 -5.83 10.00 12.05
CA GLU A 131 -5.21 10.80 10.99
C GLU A 131 -4.11 9.98 10.34
N LEU A 132 -4.07 9.98 9.01
CA LEU A 132 -3.05 9.32 8.21
C LEU A 132 -2.41 10.34 7.29
N ASP A 133 -1.10 10.48 7.37
CA ASP A 133 -0.33 11.30 6.45
C ASP A 133 -0.06 10.53 5.15
N ILE A 134 -0.12 11.24 4.02
CA ILE A 134 -0.02 10.63 2.69
C ILE A 134 0.84 11.50 1.77
N ILE A 135 1.79 10.87 1.10
CA ILE A 135 2.46 11.45 -0.07
C ILE A 135 1.89 10.75 -1.30
N PRO A 136 1.08 11.43 -2.14
CA PRO A 136 0.57 10.88 -3.39
C PRO A 136 1.70 10.69 -4.40
N GLY A 137 1.43 9.98 -5.50
CA GLY A 137 2.44 9.66 -6.51
C GLY A 137 3.04 10.87 -7.23
N GLY A 138 2.27 11.96 -7.29
CA GLY A 138 2.68 13.18 -8.01
C GLY A 138 2.44 13.08 -9.51
N SER A 139 2.97 14.04 -10.25
CA SER A 139 2.89 14.07 -11.72
C SER A 139 3.61 12.85 -12.30
N ILE A 140 2.99 12.16 -13.27
CA ILE A 140 3.58 10.95 -13.88
C ILE A 140 4.91 11.30 -14.56
N PRO A 141 6.04 10.77 -14.08
CA PRO A 141 7.36 11.06 -14.66
C PRO A 141 7.65 10.18 -15.87
N GLN A 142 8.60 10.59 -16.70
CA GLN A 142 9.08 9.78 -17.83
C GLN A 142 9.99 8.62 -17.37
N ASN A 143 10.67 8.77 -16.24
CA ASN A 143 11.71 7.87 -15.73
C ASN A 143 11.46 7.43 -14.28
N PRO A 144 10.34 6.75 -13.96
CA PRO A 144 9.99 6.37 -12.59
C PRO A 144 11.03 5.44 -11.93
N ALA A 145 11.62 4.51 -12.66
CA ALA A 145 12.64 3.60 -12.13
C ALA A 145 13.89 4.35 -11.63
N GLU A 146 14.37 5.33 -12.41
CA GLU A 146 15.53 6.14 -12.03
C GLU A 146 15.25 7.00 -10.80
N LEU A 147 14.05 7.56 -10.70
CA LEU A 147 13.64 8.33 -9.52
C LEU A 147 13.62 7.48 -8.27
N LEU A 148 13.03 6.27 -8.34
CA LEU A 148 12.95 5.34 -7.21
C LEU A 148 14.32 4.77 -6.81
N SER A 149 15.28 4.66 -7.73
CA SER A 149 16.67 4.23 -7.46
C SER A 149 17.60 5.38 -7.10
N SER A 150 17.13 6.60 -7.08
CA SER A 150 17.96 7.78 -6.85
C SER A 150 18.42 7.93 -5.39
N LYS A 151 19.60 8.52 -5.19
CA LYS A 151 20.05 8.93 -3.84
C LYS A 151 19.08 9.90 -3.16
N ARG A 152 18.25 10.61 -3.92
CA ARG A 152 17.19 11.46 -3.37
C ARG A 152 16.10 10.66 -2.70
N MET A 153 15.70 9.51 -3.27
CA MET A 153 14.73 8.60 -2.65
C MET A 153 15.26 8.08 -1.32
N THR A 154 16.51 7.61 -1.27
CA THR A 154 17.13 7.15 -0.04
C THR A 154 17.13 8.25 1.04
N ARG A 155 17.61 9.45 0.70
CA ARG A 155 17.62 10.59 1.64
C ARG A 155 16.23 11.01 2.08
N LEU A 156 15.25 10.96 1.19
CA LEU A 156 13.86 11.26 1.53
C LEU A 156 13.34 10.28 2.58
N LEU A 157 13.57 8.98 2.38
CA LEU A 157 13.15 7.96 3.34
C LEU A 157 13.86 8.11 4.69
N GLU A 158 15.16 8.42 4.70
CA GLU A 158 15.92 8.70 5.93
C GLU A 158 15.32 9.87 6.72
N VAL A 159 15.01 10.98 6.03
CA VAL A 159 14.39 12.17 6.66
C VAL A 159 12.99 11.81 7.19
N LEU A 160 12.19 11.09 6.41
CA LEU A 160 10.85 10.68 6.84
C LEU A 160 10.90 9.69 8.01
N ALA A 161 11.86 8.76 8.01
CA ALA A 161 12.05 7.80 9.10
C ALA A 161 12.38 8.47 10.46
N SER A 162 12.91 9.67 10.46
CA SER A 162 13.13 10.42 11.72
C SER A 162 11.84 11.04 12.28
N ALA A 163 10.81 11.19 11.46
CA ALA A 163 9.55 11.86 11.83
C ALA A 163 8.38 10.89 12.07
N TYR A 164 8.44 9.70 11.49
CA TYR A 164 7.35 8.71 11.53
C TYR A 164 7.78 7.42 12.21
N ASP A 165 6.81 6.71 12.80
CA ASP A 165 7.03 5.38 13.41
C ASP A 165 6.89 4.27 12.35
N VAL A 166 6.08 4.51 11.29
CA VAL A 166 5.87 3.56 10.20
C VAL A 166 5.76 4.31 8.87
N LEU A 167 6.53 3.86 7.89
CA LEU A 167 6.38 4.23 6.48
C LEU A 167 5.81 3.05 5.71
N VAL A 168 4.74 3.24 4.96
CA VAL A 168 4.18 2.22 4.05
C VAL A 168 4.38 2.69 2.62
N LEU A 169 5.08 1.89 1.81
CA LEU A 169 5.33 2.16 0.40
C LEU A 169 4.37 1.34 -0.48
N ASP A 170 3.46 1.98 -1.21
CA ASP A 170 2.67 1.32 -2.25
C ASP A 170 3.51 1.27 -3.53
N LEU A 171 4.13 0.13 -3.80
CA LEU A 171 5.07 -0.07 -4.90
C LEU A 171 4.37 -0.61 -6.16
N PRO A 172 4.88 -0.33 -7.37
CA PRO A 172 4.34 -0.96 -8.57
C PRO A 172 4.47 -2.49 -8.53
N PRO A 173 3.69 -3.22 -9.36
CA PRO A 173 3.74 -4.68 -9.37
C PRO A 173 5.09 -5.20 -9.87
N VAL A 174 5.83 -5.87 -9.00
CA VAL A 174 7.19 -6.38 -9.28
C VAL A 174 7.22 -7.41 -10.41
N GLY A 175 6.15 -8.14 -10.62
CA GLY A 175 6.07 -9.10 -11.74
C GLY A 175 5.92 -8.47 -13.12
N ILE A 176 5.74 -7.14 -13.20
CA ILE A 176 5.53 -6.41 -14.46
C ILE A 176 6.65 -5.41 -14.71
N VAL A 177 7.09 -4.70 -13.67
CA VAL A 177 8.09 -3.63 -13.79
C VAL A 177 9.18 -3.77 -12.74
N ILE A 178 10.42 -3.48 -13.17
CA ILE A 178 11.59 -3.55 -12.29
C ILE A 178 11.68 -2.37 -11.30
N ASP A 179 10.89 -1.34 -11.52
CA ASP A 179 10.90 -0.10 -10.74
C ASP A 179 10.69 -0.33 -9.23
N ALA A 180 9.96 -1.40 -8.87
CA ALA A 180 9.70 -1.73 -7.48
C ALA A 180 10.96 -2.15 -6.71
N VAL A 181 11.94 -2.78 -7.38
CA VAL A 181 13.10 -3.40 -6.74
C VAL A 181 13.99 -2.39 -6.00
N PRO A 182 14.42 -1.26 -6.60
CA PRO A 182 15.27 -0.29 -5.89
C PRO A 182 14.60 0.33 -4.66
N ALA A 183 13.28 0.59 -4.74
CA ALA A 183 12.54 1.11 -3.59
C ALA A 183 12.28 0.02 -2.54
N ALA A 184 12.07 -1.23 -2.97
CA ALA A 184 11.90 -2.37 -2.08
C ALA A 184 13.15 -2.69 -1.25
N GLN A 185 14.35 -2.41 -1.80
CA GLN A 185 15.63 -2.54 -1.08
C GLN A 185 15.79 -1.55 0.09
N GLN A 186 14.98 -0.48 0.11
CA GLN A 186 14.95 0.49 1.21
C GLN A 186 13.97 0.08 2.32
N ALA A 187 13.13 -0.94 2.08
CA ALA A 187 12.16 -1.41 3.04
C ALA A 187 12.75 -2.47 3.98
N ASP A 188 12.35 -2.44 5.25
CA ASP A 188 12.70 -3.48 6.23
C ASP A 188 12.04 -4.82 5.87
N GLY A 189 10.92 -4.77 5.16
CA GLY A 189 10.27 -5.97 4.66
C GLY A 189 9.15 -5.69 3.65
N MET A 190 8.87 -6.71 2.85
CA MET A 190 7.94 -6.65 1.74
C MET A 190 6.74 -7.56 1.93
N ILE A 191 5.57 -7.05 1.62
CA ILE A 191 4.32 -7.81 1.51
C ILE A 191 3.97 -7.96 0.03
N ILE A 192 3.68 -9.19 -0.40
CA ILE A 192 3.22 -9.48 -1.75
C ILE A 192 1.71 -9.72 -1.73
N VAL A 193 0.96 -8.87 -2.41
CA VAL A 193 -0.49 -9.02 -2.55
C VAL A 193 -0.79 -9.91 -3.74
N VAL A 194 -1.67 -10.87 -3.54
CA VAL A 194 -2.10 -11.85 -4.53
C VAL A 194 -3.62 -11.83 -4.61
N ARG A 195 -4.18 -11.66 -5.79
CA ARG A 195 -5.63 -11.76 -5.96
C ARG A 195 -6.03 -13.21 -6.12
N GLU A 196 -6.99 -13.67 -5.28
CA GLU A 196 -7.52 -15.03 -5.35
C GLU A 196 -8.07 -15.32 -6.74
N ASN A 197 -7.75 -16.51 -7.27
CA ASN A 197 -8.20 -17.01 -8.57
C ASN A 197 -7.84 -16.15 -9.80
N ALA A 198 -7.01 -15.11 -9.63
CA ALA A 198 -6.62 -14.22 -10.72
C ALA A 198 -5.11 -14.20 -11.00
N CYS A 199 -4.28 -14.42 -9.97
CA CYS A 199 -2.83 -14.40 -10.13
C CYS A 199 -2.30 -15.80 -10.53
N PRO A 200 -1.66 -15.95 -11.72
CA PRO A 200 -1.03 -17.21 -12.10
C PRO A 200 0.13 -17.57 -11.16
N ARG A 201 0.22 -18.83 -10.77
CA ARG A 201 1.29 -19.32 -9.89
C ARG A 201 2.69 -19.05 -10.45
N ALA A 202 2.86 -19.14 -11.76
CA ALA A 202 4.14 -18.85 -12.42
C ALA A 202 4.56 -17.39 -12.25
N ALA A 203 3.63 -16.44 -12.40
CA ALA A 203 3.89 -15.01 -12.20
C ALA A 203 4.25 -14.70 -10.74
N LEU A 204 3.54 -15.30 -9.78
CA LEU A 204 3.86 -15.16 -8.37
C LEU A 204 5.25 -15.73 -8.06
N LYS A 205 5.57 -16.94 -8.57
CA LYS A 205 6.87 -17.57 -8.37
C LYS A 205 8.01 -16.69 -8.91
N ALA A 206 7.88 -16.20 -10.14
CA ALA A 206 8.86 -15.31 -10.75
C ALA A 206 9.06 -14.02 -9.94
N SER A 207 7.96 -13.42 -9.44
CA SER A 207 8.02 -12.23 -8.58
C SER A 207 8.78 -12.48 -7.28
N VAL A 208 8.55 -13.63 -6.65
CA VAL A 208 9.25 -14.05 -5.41
C VAL A 208 10.73 -14.28 -5.68
N GLU A 209 11.06 -14.98 -6.76
CA GLU A 209 12.46 -15.24 -7.16
C GLU A 209 13.21 -13.94 -7.44
N GLN A 210 12.57 -12.98 -8.13
CA GLN A 210 13.15 -11.67 -8.40
C GLN A 210 13.45 -10.89 -7.11
N LEU A 211 12.51 -10.84 -6.16
CA LEU A 211 12.72 -10.17 -4.87
C LEU A 211 13.81 -10.86 -4.04
N LYS A 212 13.83 -12.19 -4.01
CA LYS A 212 14.88 -12.96 -3.31
C LYS A 212 16.26 -12.74 -3.93
N TYR A 213 16.34 -12.71 -5.27
CA TYR A 213 17.59 -12.42 -5.97
C TYR A 213 18.14 -11.03 -5.64
N ALA A 214 17.25 -10.06 -5.43
CA ALA A 214 17.61 -8.71 -5.01
C ALA A 214 17.93 -8.59 -3.49
N GLY A 215 17.90 -9.69 -2.74
CA GLY A 215 18.16 -9.70 -1.30
C GLY A 215 17.06 -9.08 -0.45
N ILE A 216 15.84 -8.98 -0.99
CA ILE A 216 14.72 -8.31 -0.31
C ILE A 216 14.05 -9.27 0.67
N ASN A 217 13.85 -8.80 1.90
CA ASN A 217 13.14 -9.51 2.94
C ASN A 217 11.64 -9.59 2.62
N ILE A 218 11.10 -10.80 2.41
CA ILE A 218 9.69 -11.04 2.14
C ILE A 218 9.00 -11.46 3.44
N LEU A 219 8.17 -10.59 4.02
CA LEU A 219 7.42 -10.85 5.25
C LEU A 219 6.31 -11.89 5.04
N GLY A 220 5.74 -11.92 3.83
CA GLY A 220 4.68 -12.87 3.51
C GLY A 220 3.74 -12.40 2.40
N PHE A 221 2.57 -13.05 2.35
CA PHE A 221 1.57 -12.84 1.32
C PHE A 221 0.24 -12.39 1.91
N VAL A 222 -0.47 -11.53 1.18
CA VAL A 222 -1.86 -11.17 1.46
C VAL A 222 -2.72 -11.64 0.30
N VAL A 223 -3.63 -12.57 0.57
CA VAL A 223 -4.63 -13.00 -0.42
C VAL A 223 -5.79 -12.02 -0.38
N ASN A 224 -6.00 -11.30 -1.48
CA ASN A 224 -7.05 -10.31 -1.64
C ASN A 224 -8.18 -10.85 -2.53
N GLY A 225 -9.41 -10.40 -2.29
CA GLY A 225 -10.59 -10.80 -3.07
C GLY A 225 -11.09 -12.22 -2.77
N ALA A 226 -10.68 -12.80 -1.66
CA ALA A 226 -11.24 -14.07 -1.19
C ALA A 226 -12.74 -13.89 -0.92
N LEU A 227 -13.55 -14.80 -1.51
CA LEU A 227 -14.98 -14.85 -1.23
C LEU A 227 -15.19 -15.33 0.22
N GLU A 228 -16.12 -14.70 0.94
CA GLU A 228 -16.54 -15.18 2.26
C GLU A 228 -17.00 -16.62 2.12
N GLY A 229 -16.18 -17.58 2.62
CA GLY A 229 -16.49 -19.03 2.59
C GLY A 229 -15.49 -19.91 1.84
N SER A 230 -14.55 -19.39 1.07
CA SER A 230 -13.52 -20.17 0.34
C SER A 230 -12.33 -20.60 1.21
N GLY A 231 -12.10 -19.97 2.34
CA GLY A 231 -11.14 -20.41 3.35
C GLY A 231 -11.84 -21.03 4.55
N LYS A 232 -11.27 -22.10 5.15
CA LYS A 232 -11.77 -22.78 6.36
C LYS A 232 -12.58 -21.80 7.23
N LYS A 233 -13.89 -22.11 7.47
CA LYS A 233 -14.77 -21.35 8.35
C LYS A 233 -14.00 -20.95 9.62
N TYR A 234 -13.43 -19.78 9.66
CA TYR A 234 -13.04 -19.18 10.93
C TYR A 234 -14.33 -18.85 11.63
N ILE A 235 -14.68 -19.70 12.60
CA ILE A 235 -15.87 -19.59 13.44
C ILE A 235 -15.69 -18.33 14.29
N TYR A 236 -16.03 -17.16 13.76
CA TYR A 236 -16.12 -15.92 14.53
C TYR A 236 -17.47 -15.76 15.27
N GLY A 237 -18.34 -16.79 15.19
CA GLY A 237 -19.72 -16.74 15.70
C GLY A 237 -19.92 -17.14 17.17
N LYS A 238 -18.88 -17.28 18.00
CA LYS A 238 -19.05 -17.75 19.39
C LYS A 238 -18.34 -16.95 20.48
N TYR A 239 -18.01 -15.70 20.25
CA TYR A 239 -17.37 -14.87 21.29
C TYR A 239 -18.16 -13.60 21.66
N TYR A 240 -19.47 -13.59 21.37
CA TYR A 240 -20.43 -12.63 21.95
C TYR A 240 -21.72 -13.33 22.29
#